data_1390f8874e0ed927a89802134c305b10
#
_entry.id   1390f8874e0ed927a89802134c305b10
#
_cell.length_a   1.000
_cell.length_b   1.000
_cell.length_c   1.000
_cell.angle_alpha   90.00
_cell.angle_beta   90.00
_cell.angle_gamma   90.00
#
_symmetry.space_group_name_H-M   'P 1'
#
loop_
_entity.id
_entity.type
_entity.pdbx_description
1 polymer ?
#
loop_
_entity_poly.entity_id
_entity_poly.type
_entity_poly.pdbx_seq_one_letter_code
_entity_poly.pdbx_strand_id
1 'polypeptide(L)'
;MRHGRDRLLELNSFDAQVANQVVQGIRHIEKDDSIRKSVFGLLEHYGVRIEEHEGGDVFLDPRHAYVESFPHIPHEGMLATFDRERAIAREYIGFVSQDHPLVLESMAFLVNSEVGKSAFSIKDAEEQNILLEAIFVMETVAQSSLHVDRFMAPTPLRALVDIRGNDLTHEHDPAWEQTELEDGSLNRFLENPGFTRDIFAAMLDGAEAIALAESNKMRQSAKLEMKAALGGELQRLVDLRKLNENVRKEEVDLAKAEIKGIVEAIDAARLRLDS
;
A
#
# COMPACT_ATOMS: atom_id res chain seq x y z
N MET A 1 6.67 41.65 -31.50
CA MET A 1 5.52 40.98 -30.87
C MET A 1 5.55 39.47 -31.15
N ARG A 2 6.42 38.71 -30.49
CA ARG A 2 6.45 37.24 -30.58
C ARG A 2 7.24 36.71 -29.37
N HIS A 3 6.72 36.79 -28.15
CA HIS A 3 7.26 36.02 -26.99
C HIS A 3 6.30 36.15 -25.82
N GLY A 4 5.06 35.76 -26.05
CA GLY A 4 4.08 35.53 -24.99
C GLY A 4 3.39 34.18 -25.20
N ARG A 5 4.19 33.14 -25.45
CA ARG A 5 3.65 31.80 -25.26
C ARG A 5 3.53 31.59 -23.77
N ASP A 6 2.30 31.42 -23.35
CA ASP A 6 1.96 31.15 -21.97
C ASP A 6 2.70 29.87 -21.52
N ARG A 7 3.68 30.03 -20.65
CA ARG A 7 4.49 28.93 -20.15
C ARG A 7 3.65 27.85 -19.47
N LEU A 8 2.44 28.23 -18.99
CA LEU A 8 1.46 27.29 -18.47
C LEU A 8 0.86 26.40 -19.58
N LEU A 9 0.70 26.93 -20.79
CA LEU A 9 0.26 26.13 -21.94
C LEU A 9 1.38 25.18 -22.43
N GLU A 10 2.64 25.56 -22.31
CA GLU A 10 3.77 24.68 -22.65
C GLU A 10 3.95 23.57 -21.60
N LEU A 11 3.72 23.85 -20.32
CA LEU A 11 3.74 22.84 -19.26
C LEU A 11 2.57 21.86 -19.32
N ASN A 12 1.44 22.30 -19.88
CA ASN A 12 0.25 21.48 -20.15
C ASN A 12 0.22 20.92 -21.57
N SER A 13 1.25 21.07 -22.37
CA SER A 13 1.31 20.49 -23.71
C SER A 13 1.51 18.98 -23.61
N PHE A 14 0.80 18.25 -24.47
CA PHE A 14 0.91 16.80 -24.57
C PHE A 14 2.34 16.40 -24.95
N ASP A 15 3.00 15.66 -24.06
CA ASP A 15 4.28 15.02 -24.33
C ASP A 15 4.04 13.52 -24.64
N ALA A 16 4.25 13.15 -25.90
CA ALA A 16 4.02 11.79 -26.38
C ALA A 16 4.94 10.76 -25.70
N GLN A 17 6.17 11.16 -25.32
CA GLN A 17 7.12 10.25 -24.68
C GLN A 17 6.69 9.94 -23.23
N VAL A 18 6.32 10.98 -22.48
CA VAL A 18 5.80 10.84 -21.11
C VAL A 18 4.48 10.04 -21.13
N ALA A 19 3.57 10.38 -22.05
CA ALA A 19 2.31 9.65 -22.19
C ALA A 19 2.52 8.16 -22.49
N ASN A 20 3.46 7.82 -23.38
CA ASN A 20 3.78 6.42 -23.67
C ASN A 20 4.39 5.70 -22.46
N GLN A 21 5.24 6.35 -21.67
CA GLN A 21 5.78 5.76 -20.46
C GLN A 21 4.68 5.45 -19.43
N VAL A 22 3.75 6.38 -19.23
CA VAL A 22 2.60 6.19 -18.34
C VAL A 22 1.72 5.02 -18.82
N VAL A 23 1.39 4.98 -20.12
CA VAL A 23 0.58 3.90 -20.69
C VAL A 23 1.27 2.54 -20.57
N GLN A 24 2.59 2.48 -20.79
CA GLN A 24 3.35 1.24 -20.60
C GLN A 24 3.37 0.81 -19.13
N GLY A 25 3.52 1.75 -18.20
CA GLY A 25 3.44 1.47 -16.76
C GLY A 25 2.08 0.88 -16.37
N ILE A 26 0.99 1.49 -16.80
CA ILE A 26 -0.38 0.99 -16.56
C ILE A 26 -0.55 -0.43 -17.12
N ARG A 27 -0.16 -0.66 -18.37
CA ARG A 27 -0.26 -1.97 -19.00
C ARG A 27 0.61 -3.03 -18.32
N HIS A 28 1.72 -2.64 -17.72
CA HIS A 28 2.57 -3.55 -16.97
C HIS A 28 1.87 -4.00 -15.68
N ILE A 29 1.30 -3.06 -14.94
CA ILE A 29 0.53 -3.33 -13.72
C ILE A 29 -0.70 -4.20 -14.02
N GLU A 30 -1.43 -3.92 -15.10
CA GLU A 30 -2.63 -4.67 -15.48
C GLU A 30 -2.34 -6.13 -15.90
N LYS A 31 -1.11 -6.44 -16.27
CA LYS A 31 -0.69 -7.82 -16.57
C LYS A 31 -0.29 -8.63 -15.34
N ASP A 32 -0.13 -7.96 -14.21
CA ASP A 32 0.20 -8.61 -12.95
C ASP A 32 -1.08 -9.22 -12.33
N ASP A 33 -1.11 -10.54 -12.24
CA ASP A 33 -2.22 -11.31 -11.68
C ASP A 33 -2.32 -11.20 -10.14
N SER A 34 -1.38 -10.51 -9.48
CA SER A 34 -1.32 -10.40 -8.03
C SER A 34 -2.58 -9.77 -7.44
N ILE A 35 -3.10 -8.71 -8.09
CA ILE A 35 -4.33 -8.03 -7.67
C ILE A 35 -5.53 -8.95 -7.77
N ARG A 36 -5.69 -9.65 -8.90
CA ARG A 36 -6.77 -10.61 -9.09
C ARG A 36 -6.74 -11.69 -8.01
N LYS A 37 -5.57 -12.28 -7.75
CA LYS A 37 -5.39 -13.30 -6.72
C LYS A 37 -5.72 -12.76 -5.32
N SER A 38 -5.23 -11.55 -4.98
CA SER A 38 -5.48 -10.93 -3.69
C SER A 38 -6.98 -10.61 -3.49
N VAL A 39 -7.64 -10.07 -4.52
CA VAL A 39 -9.07 -9.79 -4.48
C VAL A 39 -9.87 -11.08 -4.35
N PHE A 40 -9.52 -12.13 -5.10
CA PHE A 40 -10.22 -13.41 -5.01
C PHE A 40 -10.06 -14.05 -3.63
N GLY A 41 -8.84 -14.12 -3.09
CA GLY A 41 -8.62 -14.64 -1.75
C GLY A 41 -9.41 -13.89 -0.69
N LEU A 42 -9.53 -12.57 -0.81
CA LEU A 42 -10.30 -11.75 0.12
C LEU A 42 -11.82 -11.99 -0.04
N LEU A 43 -12.32 -12.05 -1.28
CA LEU A 43 -13.73 -12.32 -1.55
C LEU A 43 -14.15 -13.72 -1.04
N GLU A 44 -13.32 -14.72 -1.28
CA GLU A 44 -13.53 -16.09 -0.80
C GLU A 44 -13.51 -16.17 0.74
N HIS A 45 -12.56 -15.44 1.38
CA HIS A 45 -12.49 -15.36 2.84
C HIS A 45 -13.80 -14.85 3.46
N TYR A 46 -14.46 -13.88 2.82
CA TYR A 46 -15.75 -13.36 3.26
C TYR A 46 -16.95 -14.11 2.72
N GLY A 47 -16.75 -15.22 2.01
CA GLY A 47 -17.82 -16.07 1.50
C GLY A 47 -18.54 -15.51 0.27
N VAL A 48 -17.94 -14.54 -0.43
CA VAL A 48 -18.43 -14.10 -1.75
C VAL A 48 -18.11 -15.18 -2.77
N ARG A 49 -19.13 -15.68 -3.45
CA ARG A 49 -18.95 -16.71 -4.47
C ARG A 49 -18.43 -16.09 -5.77
N ILE A 50 -17.40 -16.70 -6.34
CA ILE A 50 -16.79 -16.28 -7.60
C ILE A 50 -17.10 -17.35 -8.65
N GLU A 51 -17.75 -16.95 -9.75
CA GLU A 51 -18.03 -17.82 -10.88
C GLU A 51 -17.23 -17.31 -12.09
N GLU A 52 -16.26 -18.09 -12.53
CA GLU A 52 -15.45 -17.75 -13.71
C GLU A 52 -16.21 -18.06 -15.00
N HIS A 53 -16.21 -17.10 -15.92
CA HIS A 53 -16.81 -17.20 -17.25
C HIS A 53 -15.74 -17.28 -18.35
N GLU A 54 -16.16 -17.71 -19.53
CA GLU A 54 -15.27 -17.76 -20.68
C GLU A 54 -14.64 -16.39 -20.98
N GLY A 55 -13.32 -16.40 -21.23
CA GLY A 55 -12.55 -15.20 -21.54
C GLY A 55 -12.06 -14.41 -20.34
N GLY A 56 -12.18 -14.94 -19.10
CA GLY A 56 -11.62 -14.33 -17.91
C GLY A 56 -12.55 -13.32 -17.21
N ASP A 57 -13.81 -13.22 -17.64
CA ASP A 57 -14.84 -12.48 -16.92
C ASP A 57 -15.25 -13.27 -15.67
N VAL A 58 -15.69 -12.60 -14.62
CA VAL A 58 -16.09 -13.23 -13.37
C VAL A 58 -17.44 -12.67 -12.89
N PHE A 59 -18.30 -13.54 -12.38
CA PHE A 59 -19.50 -13.12 -11.68
C PHE A 59 -19.26 -13.22 -10.19
N LEU A 60 -19.44 -12.09 -9.48
CA LEU A 60 -19.26 -11.96 -8.03
C LEU A 60 -20.64 -11.98 -7.37
N ASP A 61 -20.90 -13.02 -6.57
CA ASP A 61 -22.17 -13.23 -5.89
C ASP A 61 -22.01 -13.08 -4.37
N PRO A 62 -22.49 -11.99 -3.75
CA PRO A 62 -22.35 -11.73 -2.32
C PRO A 62 -23.44 -12.39 -1.46
N ARG A 63 -24.43 -13.08 -2.04
CA ARG A 63 -25.60 -13.60 -1.31
C ARG A 63 -25.28 -14.63 -0.23
N HIS A 64 -24.07 -15.21 -0.28
CA HIS A 64 -23.55 -16.16 0.70
C HIS A 64 -22.42 -15.56 1.56
N ALA A 65 -22.17 -14.27 1.45
CA ALA A 65 -21.14 -13.61 2.23
C ALA A 65 -21.46 -13.69 3.73
N TYR A 66 -20.40 -13.80 4.54
CA TYR A 66 -20.52 -13.85 6.00
C TYR A 66 -20.76 -12.47 6.63
N VAL A 67 -20.92 -11.45 5.80
CA VAL A 67 -21.20 -10.05 6.16
C VAL A 67 -22.50 -9.60 5.50
N GLU A 68 -23.23 -8.69 6.15
CA GLU A 68 -24.56 -8.24 5.65
C GLU A 68 -24.49 -7.58 4.28
N SER A 69 -23.42 -6.87 3.99
CA SER A 69 -23.17 -6.28 2.67
C SER A 69 -21.66 -6.25 2.39
N PHE A 70 -21.28 -6.67 1.20
CA PHE A 70 -19.90 -6.57 0.78
C PHE A 70 -19.70 -5.25 0.01
N PRO A 71 -18.61 -4.49 0.26
CA PRO A 71 -18.38 -3.20 -0.40
C PRO A 71 -18.43 -3.31 -1.92
N HIS A 72 -19.15 -2.39 -2.58
CA HIS A 72 -19.25 -2.26 -4.03
C HIS A 72 -19.69 -3.50 -4.82
N ILE A 73 -20.23 -4.53 -4.16
CA ILE A 73 -20.90 -5.62 -4.86
C ILE A 73 -22.41 -5.49 -4.58
N PRO A 74 -23.24 -5.25 -5.62
CA PRO A 74 -24.69 -5.24 -5.45
C PRO A 74 -25.21 -6.59 -4.93
N HIS A 75 -26.31 -6.60 -4.20
CA HIS A 75 -26.88 -7.84 -3.62
C HIS A 75 -27.21 -8.89 -4.69
N GLU A 76 -27.59 -8.47 -5.89
CA GLU A 76 -27.83 -9.32 -7.07
C GLU A 76 -26.54 -9.86 -7.71
N GLY A 77 -25.37 -9.40 -7.25
CA GLY A 77 -24.09 -9.72 -7.83
C GLY A 77 -23.68 -8.77 -8.94
N MET A 78 -22.45 -8.90 -9.41
CA MET A 78 -21.93 -8.11 -10.53
C MET A 78 -21.07 -8.96 -11.45
N LEU A 79 -21.15 -8.68 -12.74
CA LEU A 79 -20.20 -9.21 -13.73
C LEU A 79 -19.03 -8.25 -13.85
N ALA A 80 -17.82 -8.77 -13.70
CA ALA A 80 -16.59 -8.00 -13.66
C ALA A 80 -15.49 -8.62 -14.52
N THR A 81 -14.52 -7.82 -14.89
CA THR A 81 -13.31 -8.26 -15.58
C THR A 81 -12.10 -7.47 -15.12
N PHE A 82 -10.92 -8.08 -15.14
CA PHE A 82 -9.62 -7.44 -14.92
C PHE A 82 -8.96 -7.02 -16.25
N ASP A 83 -9.60 -7.29 -17.37
CA ASP A 83 -9.14 -6.93 -18.71
C ASP A 83 -9.82 -5.64 -19.17
N ARG A 84 -9.03 -4.56 -19.33
CA ARG A 84 -9.49 -3.25 -19.76
C ARG A 84 -10.12 -3.28 -21.15
N GLU A 85 -9.55 -4.02 -22.10
CA GLU A 85 -10.04 -4.06 -23.48
C GLU A 85 -11.43 -4.72 -23.53
N ARG A 86 -11.63 -5.75 -22.71
CA ARG A 86 -12.94 -6.40 -22.58
C ARG A 86 -13.98 -5.49 -21.93
N ALA A 87 -13.60 -4.75 -20.90
CA ALA A 87 -14.50 -3.80 -20.25
C ALA A 87 -14.91 -2.66 -21.20
N ILE A 88 -13.99 -2.13 -21.98
CA ILE A 88 -14.29 -1.09 -22.99
C ILE A 88 -15.23 -1.62 -24.07
N ALA A 89 -15.10 -2.89 -24.45
CA ALA A 89 -15.94 -3.51 -25.49
C ALA A 89 -17.35 -3.87 -25.02
N ARG A 90 -17.63 -3.86 -23.71
CA ARG A 90 -18.87 -4.37 -23.11
C ARG A 90 -19.31 -3.52 -21.92
N GLU A 91 -20.24 -2.60 -22.12
CA GLU A 91 -20.72 -1.63 -21.13
C GLU A 91 -21.30 -2.26 -19.84
N TYR A 92 -21.74 -3.53 -19.91
CA TYR A 92 -22.36 -4.24 -18.77
C TYR A 92 -21.36 -4.99 -17.89
N ILE A 93 -20.06 -4.96 -18.23
CA ILE A 93 -19.00 -5.61 -17.44
C ILE A 93 -18.22 -4.55 -16.67
N GLY A 94 -18.17 -4.67 -15.35
CA GLY A 94 -17.40 -3.80 -14.50
C GLY A 94 -15.88 -4.05 -14.66
N PHE A 95 -15.09 -2.98 -14.85
CA PHE A 95 -13.63 -3.09 -14.87
C PHE A 95 -13.06 -2.98 -13.47
N VAL A 96 -12.40 -4.03 -13.00
CA VAL A 96 -11.75 -4.05 -11.69
C VAL A 96 -10.25 -3.79 -11.87
N SER A 97 -9.85 -2.56 -11.62
CA SER A 97 -8.45 -2.11 -11.60
C SER A 97 -7.95 -1.99 -10.16
N GLN A 98 -6.67 -1.69 -9.98
CA GLN A 98 -6.06 -1.47 -8.65
C GLN A 98 -6.77 -0.39 -7.83
N ASP A 99 -7.21 0.67 -8.49
CA ASP A 99 -7.89 1.83 -7.92
C ASP A 99 -9.41 1.70 -7.90
N HIS A 100 -9.95 0.51 -8.29
CA HIS A 100 -11.38 0.28 -8.24
C HIS A 100 -11.87 0.31 -6.78
N PRO A 101 -13.01 0.99 -6.49
CA PRO A 101 -13.55 1.08 -5.14
C PRO A 101 -13.73 -0.29 -4.45
N LEU A 102 -14.14 -1.32 -5.19
CA LEU A 102 -14.21 -2.68 -4.68
C LEU A 102 -12.88 -3.14 -4.06
N VAL A 103 -11.75 -2.90 -4.73
CA VAL A 103 -10.43 -3.31 -4.26
C VAL A 103 -10.03 -2.51 -3.02
N LEU A 104 -10.11 -1.18 -3.11
CA LEU A 104 -9.70 -0.28 -2.04
C LEU A 104 -10.53 -0.47 -0.76
N GLU A 105 -11.85 -0.56 -0.89
CA GLU A 105 -12.73 -0.70 0.27
C GLU A 105 -12.72 -2.12 0.84
N SER A 106 -12.52 -3.14 0.01
CA SER A 106 -12.34 -4.51 0.51
C SER A 106 -11.04 -4.65 1.32
N MET A 107 -9.96 -4.02 0.88
CA MET A 107 -8.72 -3.94 1.65
C MET A 107 -8.92 -3.15 2.95
N ALA A 108 -9.60 -2.00 2.88
CA ALA A 108 -9.93 -1.22 4.08
C ALA A 108 -10.83 -2.00 5.04
N PHE A 109 -11.75 -2.79 4.53
CA PHE A 109 -12.63 -3.65 5.31
C PHE A 109 -11.83 -4.73 6.06
N LEU A 110 -10.86 -5.38 5.39
CA LEU A 110 -9.98 -6.35 6.02
C LEU A 110 -9.11 -5.69 7.11
N VAL A 111 -8.47 -4.57 6.81
CA VAL A 111 -7.59 -3.85 7.75
C VAL A 111 -8.35 -3.34 8.98
N ASN A 112 -9.61 -2.94 8.83
CA ASN A 112 -10.45 -2.45 9.93
C ASN A 112 -11.20 -3.59 10.65
N SER A 113 -11.13 -4.83 10.17
CA SER A 113 -11.72 -5.99 10.82
C SER A 113 -10.94 -6.34 12.10
N GLU A 114 -11.65 -6.75 13.15
CA GLU A 114 -11.02 -7.30 14.36
C GLU A 114 -10.57 -8.76 14.17
N VAL A 115 -10.94 -9.37 13.05
CA VAL A 115 -10.71 -10.78 12.73
C VAL A 115 -9.77 -10.91 11.55
N GLY A 116 -8.88 -11.89 11.57
CA GLY A 116 -8.01 -12.22 10.43
C GLY A 116 -6.66 -11.51 10.42
N LYS A 117 -6.28 -10.84 11.52
CA LYS A 117 -5.00 -10.13 11.62
C LYS A 117 -3.83 -11.01 12.08
N SER A 118 -4.10 -12.24 12.46
CA SER A 118 -3.07 -13.22 12.83
C SER A 118 -3.40 -14.58 12.24
N ALA A 119 -2.40 -15.27 11.74
CA ALA A 119 -2.48 -16.60 11.19
C ALA A 119 -1.39 -17.50 11.79
N PHE A 120 -1.65 -18.78 11.86
CA PHE A 120 -0.66 -19.79 12.24
C PHE A 120 -0.67 -20.88 11.17
N SER A 121 0.50 -21.14 10.61
CA SER A 121 0.68 -22.12 9.54
C SER A 121 1.86 -23.04 9.88
N ILE A 122 1.87 -24.21 9.27
CA ILE A 122 2.95 -25.18 9.37
C ILE A 122 3.55 -25.35 7.97
N LYS A 123 4.87 -25.43 7.92
CA LYS A 123 5.59 -25.79 6.71
C LYS A 123 6.36 -27.09 6.96
N ASP A 124 6.29 -28.02 6.00
CA ASP A 124 7.16 -29.17 5.99
C ASP A 124 8.59 -28.74 5.64
N ALA A 125 9.52 -28.96 6.56
CA ALA A 125 10.92 -28.57 6.41
C ALA A 125 11.85 -29.58 7.05
N GLU A 126 13.06 -29.71 6.49
CA GLU A 126 14.08 -30.64 7.04
C GLU A 126 14.56 -30.24 8.42
N GLU A 127 14.63 -28.93 8.70
CA GLU A 127 15.02 -28.39 10.00
C GLU A 127 13.81 -27.76 10.70
N GLN A 128 13.65 -28.10 12.00
CA GLN A 128 12.64 -27.49 12.83
C GLN A 128 13.05 -26.06 13.19
N ASN A 129 12.25 -25.09 12.75
CA ASN A 129 12.40 -23.69 13.10
C ASN A 129 11.03 -23.08 13.40
N ILE A 130 11.03 -21.98 14.14
CA ILE A 130 9.86 -21.18 14.39
C ILE A 130 10.15 -19.80 13.80
N LEU A 131 9.27 -19.36 12.93
CA LEU A 131 9.35 -18.06 12.27
C LEU A 131 8.20 -17.19 12.76
N LEU A 132 8.47 -15.92 12.98
CA LEU A 132 7.47 -14.88 13.21
C LEU A 132 7.55 -13.88 12.08
N GLU A 133 6.48 -13.78 11.31
CA GLU A 133 6.26 -12.71 10.37
C GLU A 133 5.37 -11.66 11.02
N ALA A 134 5.82 -10.41 11.02
CA ALA A 134 5.07 -9.27 11.53
C ALA A 134 4.98 -8.19 10.45
N ILE A 135 3.77 -7.66 10.29
CA ILE A 135 3.50 -6.54 9.38
C ILE A 135 3.27 -5.29 10.22
N PHE A 136 4.13 -4.31 10.01
CA PHE A 136 3.98 -2.99 10.61
C PHE A 136 3.51 -2.01 9.54
N VAL A 137 2.72 -1.02 9.94
CA VAL A 137 2.33 0.06 9.04
C VAL A 137 3.00 1.34 9.50
N MET A 138 3.75 1.95 8.58
CA MET A 138 4.30 3.28 8.77
C MET A 138 3.27 4.29 8.31
N GLU A 139 2.81 5.15 9.21
CA GLU A 139 1.77 6.13 8.93
C GLU A 139 2.11 7.52 9.48
N THR A 140 1.65 8.55 8.78
CA THR A 140 1.76 9.94 9.20
C THR A 140 0.40 10.47 9.61
N VAL A 141 0.36 11.22 10.72
CA VAL A 141 -0.84 11.95 11.14
C VAL A 141 -0.57 13.43 10.93
N ALA A 142 -1.21 13.99 9.92
CA ALA A 142 -1.04 15.41 9.54
C ALA A 142 -2.37 16.01 9.06
N GLN A 143 -2.41 17.34 8.99
CA GLN A 143 -3.54 18.03 8.34
C GLN A 143 -3.54 17.66 6.85
N SER A 144 -4.72 17.34 6.31
CA SER A 144 -4.89 16.95 4.89
C SER A 144 -4.35 18.00 3.91
N SER A 145 -4.40 19.28 4.28
CA SER A 145 -3.87 20.39 3.48
C SER A 145 -2.36 20.35 3.25
N LEU A 146 -1.61 19.59 4.05
CA LEU A 146 -0.16 19.45 3.88
C LEU A 146 0.22 18.38 2.84
N HIS A 147 -0.72 17.53 2.43
CA HIS A 147 -0.51 16.46 1.46
C HIS A 147 0.78 15.65 1.72
N VAL A 148 0.99 15.26 2.99
CA VAL A 148 2.21 14.53 3.42
C VAL A 148 2.29 13.16 2.77
N ASP A 149 1.14 12.55 2.46
CA ASP A 149 0.98 11.31 1.72
C ASP A 149 1.70 11.31 0.36
N ARG A 150 1.90 12.48 -0.24
CA ARG A 150 2.69 12.66 -1.46
C ARG A 150 4.15 12.22 -1.30
N PHE A 151 4.72 12.35 -0.10
CA PHE A 151 6.12 12.02 0.20
C PHE A 151 6.25 10.79 1.08
N MET A 152 5.23 10.51 1.88
CA MET A 152 5.21 9.43 2.84
C MET A 152 3.78 8.89 2.99
N ALA A 153 3.35 8.12 1.99
CA ALA A 153 2.10 7.38 2.05
C ALA A 153 2.16 6.30 3.13
N PRO A 154 1.03 5.90 3.71
CA PRO A 154 0.97 4.73 4.57
C PRO A 154 1.57 3.52 3.87
N THR A 155 2.59 2.91 4.49
CA THR A 155 3.37 1.85 3.83
C THR A 155 3.53 0.68 4.78
N PRO A 156 3.17 -0.56 4.37
CA PRO A 156 3.41 -1.75 5.14
C PRO A 156 4.90 -2.10 5.12
N LEU A 157 5.42 -2.49 6.28
CA LEU A 157 6.77 -2.97 6.49
C LEU A 157 6.71 -4.39 7.04
N ARG A 158 7.19 -5.33 6.25
CA ARG A 158 7.30 -6.73 6.64
C ARG A 158 8.59 -6.93 7.41
N ALA A 159 8.53 -7.71 8.49
CA ALA A 159 9.68 -8.22 9.21
C ALA A 159 9.50 -9.71 9.48
N LEU A 160 10.48 -10.52 9.11
CA LEU A 160 10.51 -11.95 9.36
C LEU A 160 11.72 -12.29 10.24
N VAL A 161 11.48 -12.93 11.36
CA VAL A 161 12.52 -13.34 12.31
C VAL A 161 12.41 -14.81 12.69
N ASP A 162 13.53 -15.44 12.97
CA ASP A 162 13.56 -16.76 13.55
C ASP A 162 13.44 -16.71 15.09
N ILE A 163 13.37 -17.89 15.73
CA ILE A 163 13.29 -18.02 17.19
C ILE A 163 14.49 -17.39 17.94
N ARG A 164 15.59 -17.14 17.25
CA ARG A 164 16.80 -16.51 17.82
C ARG A 164 16.82 -14.99 17.58
N GLY A 165 15.82 -14.46 16.86
CA GLY A 165 15.74 -13.04 16.50
C GLY A 165 16.60 -12.66 15.28
N ASN A 166 17.08 -13.64 14.50
CA ASN A 166 17.79 -13.33 13.26
C ASN A 166 16.81 -12.78 12.22
N ASP A 167 17.25 -11.75 11.50
CA ASP A 167 16.47 -11.16 10.39
C ASP A 167 16.54 -12.04 9.15
N LEU A 168 15.40 -12.57 8.76
CA LEU A 168 15.20 -13.40 7.57
C LEU A 168 14.32 -12.71 6.52
N THR A 169 14.02 -11.42 6.69
CA THR A 169 13.07 -10.67 5.87
C THR A 169 13.38 -10.74 4.37
N HIS A 170 14.67 -10.72 4.04
CA HIS A 170 15.14 -10.72 2.64
C HIS A 170 15.53 -12.13 2.13
N GLU A 171 15.54 -13.13 2.98
CA GLU A 171 15.87 -14.50 2.62
C GLU A 171 14.67 -15.28 2.11
N HIS A 172 13.46 -14.84 2.50
CA HIS A 172 12.20 -15.47 2.14
C HIS A 172 11.29 -14.50 1.38
N ASP A 173 10.86 -14.92 0.21
CA ASP A 173 9.85 -14.22 -0.59
C ASP A 173 8.44 -14.54 -0.04
N PRO A 174 7.59 -13.54 0.26
CA PRO A 174 6.21 -13.80 0.70
C PRO A 174 5.41 -14.68 -0.28
N ALA A 175 5.64 -14.55 -1.57
CA ALA A 175 4.97 -15.37 -2.59
C ALA A 175 5.36 -16.84 -2.52
N TRP A 176 6.60 -17.14 -2.09
CA TRP A 176 7.07 -18.51 -1.92
C TRP A 176 6.43 -19.19 -0.71
N GLU A 177 6.23 -18.46 0.38
CA GLU A 177 5.63 -19.00 1.60
C GLU A 177 4.16 -19.38 1.40
N GLN A 178 3.41 -18.62 0.61
CA GLN A 178 1.98 -18.85 0.37
C GLN A 178 1.68 -20.19 -0.33
N THR A 179 2.61 -20.76 -1.05
CA THR A 179 2.39 -21.98 -1.83
C THR A 179 2.68 -23.28 -1.09
N GLU A 180 3.33 -23.20 0.09
CA GLU A 180 3.83 -24.37 0.83
C GLU A 180 3.36 -24.40 2.30
N LEU A 181 2.47 -23.51 2.69
CA LEU A 181 1.95 -23.42 4.05
C LEU A 181 0.70 -24.30 4.21
N GLU A 182 0.66 -25.07 5.28
CA GLU A 182 -0.49 -25.87 5.69
C GLU A 182 -1.15 -25.28 6.94
N ASP A 183 -2.43 -25.50 7.08
CA ASP A 183 -3.16 -25.10 8.28
C ASP A 183 -2.62 -25.81 9.51
N GLY A 184 -2.31 -25.06 10.55
CA GLY A 184 -1.82 -25.57 11.80
C GLY A 184 -2.75 -25.25 12.98
N SER A 185 -2.65 -26.03 14.05
CA SER A 185 -3.34 -25.74 15.30
C SER A 185 -2.45 -24.90 16.23
N LEU A 186 -2.75 -23.62 16.33
CA LEU A 186 -2.06 -22.72 17.26
C LEU A 186 -2.16 -23.20 18.72
N ASN A 187 -3.33 -23.70 19.15
CA ASN A 187 -3.52 -24.18 20.51
C ASN A 187 -2.57 -25.34 20.84
N ARG A 188 -2.47 -26.31 19.92
CA ARG A 188 -1.53 -27.44 20.09
C ARG A 188 -0.07 -26.99 20.10
N PHE A 189 0.25 -25.98 19.31
CA PHE A 189 1.60 -25.41 19.29
C PHE A 189 1.95 -24.70 20.62
N LEU A 190 1.02 -23.93 21.18
CA LEU A 190 1.21 -23.23 22.47
C LEU A 190 1.31 -24.19 23.69
N GLU A 191 0.88 -25.45 23.56
CA GLU A 191 1.10 -26.47 24.57
C GLU A 191 2.56 -26.96 24.61
N ASN A 192 3.36 -26.60 23.63
CA ASN A 192 4.79 -26.96 23.60
C ASN A 192 5.58 -26.20 24.68
N PRO A 193 6.14 -26.90 25.67
CA PRO A 193 6.88 -26.25 26.78
C PRO A 193 8.17 -25.55 26.31
N GLY A 194 8.65 -25.84 25.11
CA GLY A 194 9.81 -25.20 24.51
C GLY A 194 9.53 -23.82 23.92
N PHE A 195 8.25 -23.44 23.73
CA PHE A 195 7.87 -22.12 23.22
C PHE A 195 7.16 -21.33 24.32
N THR A 196 7.86 -20.35 24.86
CA THR A 196 7.38 -19.55 25.98
C THR A 196 6.96 -18.16 25.52
N ARG A 197 6.14 -17.48 26.33
CA ARG A 197 5.76 -16.09 26.09
C ARG A 197 6.96 -15.16 25.95
N ASP A 198 8.03 -15.42 26.68
CA ASP A 198 9.26 -14.61 26.63
C ASP A 198 9.98 -14.75 25.29
N ILE A 199 9.96 -15.96 24.70
CA ILE A 199 10.51 -16.21 23.37
C ILE A 199 9.69 -15.43 22.32
N PHE A 200 8.37 -15.50 22.40
CA PHE A 200 7.51 -14.76 21.48
C PHE A 200 7.73 -13.25 21.59
N ALA A 201 7.82 -12.72 22.81
CA ALA A 201 8.11 -11.30 23.04
C ALA A 201 9.47 -10.90 22.44
N ALA A 202 10.52 -11.71 22.64
CA ALA A 202 11.83 -11.45 22.07
C ALA A 202 11.84 -11.47 20.52
N MET A 203 11.08 -12.39 19.91
CA MET A 203 10.90 -12.41 18.45
C MET A 203 10.18 -11.15 17.96
N LEU A 204 9.14 -10.71 18.66
CA LEU A 204 8.39 -9.51 18.31
C LEU A 204 9.26 -8.25 18.45
N ASP A 205 10.03 -8.14 19.53
CA ASP A 205 10.99 -7.04 19.72
C ASP A 205 12.04 -7.01 18.59
N GLY A 206 12.50 -8.19 18.13
CA GLY A 206 13.40 -8.33 16.99
C GLY A 206 12.76 -7.83 15.69
N ALA A 207 11.52 -8.22 15.43
CA ALA A 207 10.77 -7.77 14.26
C ALA A 207 10.50 -6.26 14.29
N GLU A 208 10.17 -5.70 15.46
CA GLU A 208 9.99 -4.25 15.64
C GLU A 208 11.28 -3.48 15.37
N ALA A 209 12.43 -3.99 15.83
CA ALA A 209 13.72 -3.37 15.57
C ALA A 209 14.06 -3.29 14.08
N ILE A 210 13.76 -4.35 13.31
CA ILE A 210 13.90 -4.38 11.84
C ILE A 210 12.99 -3.33 11.19
N ALA A 211 11.71 -3.34 11.53
CA ALA A 211 10.74 -2.39 11.00
C ALA A 211 11.10 -0.93 11.35
N LEU A 212 11.60 -0.69 12.56
CA LEU A 212 12.07 0.62 12.99
C LEU A 212 13.28 1.10 12.18
N ALA A 213 14.23 0.23 11.90
CA ALA A 213 15.39 0.55 11.06
C ALA A 213 14.95 0.95 9.64
N GLU A 214 14.02 0.21 9.05
CA GLU A 214 13.49 0.50 7.71
C GLU A 214 12.66 1.79 7.70
N SER A 215 11.82 2.00 8.72
CA SER A 215 11.05 3.24 8.87
C SER A 215 11.93 4.50 8.92
N ASN A 216 13.12 4.40 9.53
CA ASN A 216 14.07 5.51 9.56
C ASN A 216 14.64 5.83 8.17
N LYS A 217 14.91 4.80 7.34
CA LYS A 217 15.34 5.01 5.95
C LYS A 217 14.24 5.69 5.15
N MET A 218 13.00 5.24 5.32
CA MET A 218 11.83 5.85 4.65
C MET A 218 11.67 7.33 5.02
N ARG A 219 11.77 7.69 6.31
CA ARG A 219 11.72 9.10 6.73
C ARG A 219 12.82 9.94 6.08
N GLN A 220 14.02 9.39 5.95
CA GLN A 220 15.12 10.10 5.29
C GLN A 220 14.86 10.29 3.79
N SER A 221 14.38 9.24 3.10
CA SER A 221 14.02 9.33 1.68
C SER A 221 12.92 10.36 1.45
N ALA A 222 11.83 10.28 2.22
CA ALA A 222 10.71 11.23 2.14
C ALA A 222 11.15 12.68 2.32
N LYS A 223 12.05 12.95 3.28
CA LYS A 223 12.62 14.30 3.47
C LYS A 223 13.49 14.76 2.31
N LEU A 224 14.26 13.87 1.69
CA LEU A 224 15.06 14.19 0.53
C LEU A 224 14.17 14.51 -0.68
N GLU A 225 13.17 13.70 -0.93
CA GLU A 225 12.20 13.90 -2.01
C GLU A 225 11.41 15.22 -1.83
N MET A 226 10.89 15.45 -0.62
CA MET A 226 10.24 16.70 -0.27
C MET A 226 11.15 17.91 -0.49
N LYS A 227 12.40 17.84 -0.04
CA LYS A 227 13.38 18.92 -0.22
C LYS A 227 13.70 19.17 -1.69
N ALA A 228 13.79 18.12 -2.50
CA ALA A 228 13.99 18.24 -3.94
C ALA A 228 12.79 18.89 -4.64
N ALA A 229 11.57 18.49 -4.27
CA ALA A 229 10.34 18.99 -4.87
C ALA A 229 10.02 20.42 -4.43
N LEU A 230 9.96 20.70 -3.12
CA LEU A 230 9.50 21.97 -2.59
C LEU A 230 10.62 22.99 -2.34
N GLY A 231 11.85 22.53 -2.11
CA GLY A 231 13.00 23.41 -1.90
C GLY A 231 13.34 24.24 -3.12
N GLY A 232 13.24 23.65 -4.31
CA GLY A 232 13.43 24.36 -5.58
C GLY A 232 12.38 25.45 -5.81
N GLU A 233 11.11 25.15 -5.48
CA GLU A 233 10.02 26.10 -5.59
C GLU A 233 10.17 27.26 -4.58
N LEU A 234 10.52 26.96 -3.34
CA LEU A 234 10.81 28.00 -2.34
C LEU A 234 11.96 28.90 -2.78
N GLN A 235 13.05 28.32 -3.29
CA GLN A 235 14.19 29.10 -3.79
C GLN A 235 13.76 30.00 -4.94
N ARG A 236 12.95 29.50 -5.86
CA ARG A 236 12.38 30.28 -6.96
C ARG A 236 11.54 31.45 -6.46
N LEU A 237 10.66 31.23 -5.48
CA LEU A 237 9.84 32.31 -4.88
C LEU A 237 10.71 33.36 -4.18
N VAL A 238 11.74 32.95 -3.46
CA VAL A 238 12.69 33.85 -2.80
C VAL A 238 13.43 34.72 -3.82
N ASP A 239 13.88 34.12 -4.93
CA ASP A 239 14.62 34.85 -5.95
C ASP A 239 13.73 35.77 -6.80
N LEU A 240 12.50 35.34 -7.10
CA LEU A 240 11.49 36.19 -7.74
C LEU A 240 11.16 37.42 -6.87
N ARG A 241 11.03 37.24 -5.56
CA ARG A 241 10.76 38.36 -4.64
C ARG A 241 11.84 39.40 -4.62
N LYS A 242 13.13 39.02 -4.83
CA LYS A 242 14.22 39.98 -4.95
C LYS A 242 14.11 40.85 -6.20
N LEU A 243 13.47 40.32 -7.25
CA LEU A 243 13.37 40.92 -8.57
C LEU A 243 12.02 41.61 -8.82
N ASN A 244 10.98 41.20 -8.10
CA ASN A 244 9.59 41.61 -8.33
C ASN A 244 8.85 41.81 -7.00
N GLU A 245 8.48 43.06 -6.73
CA GLU A 245 7.75 43.47 -5.52
C GLU A 245 6.32 42.89 -5.46
N ASN A 246 5.79 42.38 -6.57
CA ASN A 246 4.47 41.74 -6.60
C ASN A 246 4.44 40.36 -5.90
N VAL A 247 5.60 39.71 -5.70
CA VAL A 247 5.69 38.51 -4.88
C VAL A 247 5.65 38.90 -3.41
N ARG A 248 4.54 38.61 -2.75
CA ARG A 248 4.31 39.01 -1.37
C ARG A 248 5.18 38.21 -0.39
N LYS A 249 5.51 38.86 0.72
CA LYS A 249 6.25 38.18 1.81
C LYS A 249 5.50 36.97 2.34
N GLU A 250 4.18 37.11 2.42
CA GLU A 250 3.26 36.09 2.92
C GLU A 250 3.32 34.80 2.09
N GLU A 251 3.54 34.87 0.77
CA GLU A 251 3.68 33.69 -0.09
C GLU A 251 4.94 32.88 0.25
N VAL A 252 6.05 33.58 0.47
CA VAL A 252 7.32 32.93 0.89
C VAL A 252 7.20 32.35 2.29
N ASP A 253 6.55 33.08 3.20
CA ASP A 253 6.36 32.62 4.59
C ASP A 253 5.40 31.42 4.64
N LEU A 254 4.37 31.40 3.80
CA LEU A 254 3.45 30.26 3.65
C LEU A 254 4.18 29.00 3.15
N ALA A 255 4.98 29.12 2.07
CA ALA A 255 5.75 28.02 1.54
C ALA A 255 6.75 27.45 2.57
N LYS A 256 7.37 28.33 3.37
CA LYS A 256 8.24 27.89 4.47
C LYS A 256 7.48 27.15 5.57
N ALA A 257 6.29 27.65 5.92
CA ALA A 257 5.44 27.04 6.94
C ALA A 257 4.95 25.66 6.48
N GLU A 258 4.59 25.53 5.21
CA GLU A 258 4.20 24.25 4.60
C GLU A 258 5.35 23.24 4.67
N ILE A 259 6.53 23.58 4.18
CA ILE A 259 7.72 22.71 4.26
C ILE A 259 8.00 22.29 5.70
N LYS A 260 7.95 23.23 6.64
CA LYS A 260 8.15 22.96 8.07
C LYS A 260 7.11 21.97 8.59
N GLY A 261 5.83 22.20 8.28
CA GLY A 261 4.74 21.32 8.71
C GLY A 261 4.89 19.90 8.15
N ILE A 262 5.31 19.74 6.89
CA ILE A 262 5.57 18.44 6.28
C ILE A 262 6.74 17.74 6.99
N VAL A 263 7.85 18.45 7.25
CA VAL A 263 9.00 17.88 7.98
C VAL A 263 8.58 17.39 9.37
N GLU A 264 7.85 18.21 10.11
CA GLU A 264 7.34 17.86 11.45
C GLU A 264 6.44 16.62 11.40
N ALA A 265 5.58 16.51 10.38
CA ALA A 265 4.72 15.35 10.19
C ALA A 265 5.50 14.08 9.84
N ILE A 266 6.51 14.17 8.95
CA ILE A 266 7.39 13.04 8.64
C ILE A 266 8.17 12.59 9.88
N ASP A 267 8.66 13.54 10.70
CA ASP A 267 9.38 13.22 11.92
C ASP A 267 8.47 12.57 12.99
N ALA A 268 7.23 13.01 13.05
CA ALA A 268 6.21 12.47 13.96
C ALA A 268 5.54 11.19 13.46
N ALA A 269 5.89 10.70 12.27
CA ALA A 269 5.34 9.47 11.71
C ALA A 269 5.52 8.29 12.67
N ARG A 270 4.51 7.43 12.73
CA ARG A 270 4.44 6.32 13.69
C ARG A 270 4.52 4.99 12.96
N LEU A 271 5.20 4.06 13.62
CA LEU A 271 5.18 2.65 13.27
C LEU A 271 4.12 1.97 14.13
N ARG A 272 3.17 1.30 13.52
CA ARG A 272 2.11 0.56 14.21
C ARG A 272 2.14 -0.89 13.75
N LEU A 273 2.15 -1.82 14.70
CA LEU A 273 1.92 -3.23 14.37
C LEU A 273 0.48 -3.36 13.90
N ASP A 274 0.29 -3.99 12.75
CA ASP A 274 -1.03 -4.29 12.22
C ASP A 274 -1.52 -5.60 12.87
N SER A 275 -2.27 -5.43 13.95
CA SER A 275 -2.76 -6.53 14.80
C SER A 275 -4.25 -6.39 15.07
#